data_21fa607f4e4c7e61be44b1280a2fabf8
#
_entry.id   21fa607f4e4c7e61be44b1280a2fabf8
#
_cell.length_a   1.000
_cell.length_b   1.000
_cell.length_c   1.000
_cell.angle_alpha   90.00
_cell.angle_beta   90.00
_cell.angle_gamma   90.00
#
_symmetry.space_group_name_H-M   'P 1'
#
loop_
_entity.id
_entity.type
_entity.pdbx_description
1 polymer ?
#
loop_
_entity_poly.entity_id
_entity_poly.type
_entity_poly.pdbx_seq_one_letter_code
_entity_poly.pdbx_strand_id
1 'polypeptide(L)'
;LPPALDLEHMGPCRQGPTMNDIVAEARIFLDRVEAHYGVRPIIYTTREFHDAHLAELTGERFWLRSIATPPSYRRSDWVIWQHHNGGHRRGVSGPVDLNAFRGDAAALAHFATPEVAS
;
A
#
# COMPACT_ATOMS: atom_id res chain seq x y z
N LEU A 1 -5.77 -12.33 0.34
CA LEU A 1 -5.39 -10.91 0.25
C LEU A 1 -4.64 -10.65 -1.05
N PRO A 2 -4.85 -9.50 -1.70
CA PRO A 2 -4.03 -9.11 -2.82
C PRO A 2 -2.56 -9.00 -2.43
N PRO A 3 -1.62 -9.26 -3.35
CA PRO A 3 -0.23 -8.96 -3.10
C PRO A 3 0.00 -7.46 -2.90
N ALA A 4 1.07 -7.09 -2.23
CA ALA A 4 1.41 -5.70 -1.99
C ALA A 4 2.78 -5.38 -2.58
N LEU A 5 2.88 -4.24 -3.24
CA LEU A 5 4.15 -3.63 -3.66
C LEU A 5 4.54 -2.59 -2.61
N ASP A 6 5.67 -2.81 -1.97
CA ASP A 6 6.21 -1.92 -0.95
C ASP A 6 7.11 -0.87 -1.58
N LEU A 7 6.67 0.39 -1.53
CA LEU A 7 7.40 1.53 -2.08
C LEU A 7 7.65 2.54 -0.97
N GLU A 8 8.86 2.51 -0.42
CA GLU A 8 9.28 3.43 0.63
C GLU A 8 10.79 3.73 0.52
N HIS A 9 11.21 4.81 1.16
CA HIS A 9 12.63 5.11 1.25
C HIS A 9 13.31 4.12 2.20
N MET A 10 14.32 3.41 1.69
CA MET A 10 15.13 2.44 2.43
C MET A 10 16.58 2.91 2.42
N GLY A 11 17.02 3.48 3.55
CA GLY A 11 18.41 3.87 3.72
C GLY A 11 18.83 5.14 2.94
N PRO A 12 20.15 5.44 2.90
CA PRO A 12 20.64 6.72 2.40
C PRO A 12 20.86 6.78 0.88
N CYS A 13 20.04 6.12 0.08
CA CYS A 13 20.10 6.25 -1.38
C CYS A 13 19.78 7.68 -1.81
N ARG A 14 20.80 8.45 -2.13
CA ARG A 14 20.69 9.85 -2.55
C ARG A 14 20.54 10.06 -4.05
N GLN A 15 20.76 9.01 -4.83
CA GLN A 15 20.58 9.03 -6.28
C GLN A 15 19.58 7.96 -6.65
N GLY A 16 18.36 8.39 -6.90
CA GLY A 16 17.30 7.52 -7.32
C GLY A 16 16.72 7.93 -8.66
N PRO A 17 15.89 7.07 -9.26
CA PRO A 17 15.18 7.38 -10.49
C PRO A 17 14.25 8.58 -10.29
N THR A 18 13.87 9.22 -11.39
CA THR A 18 12.91 10.33 -11.38
C THR A 18 11.51 9.83 -11.02
N MET A 19 10.60 10.74 -10.65
CA MET A 19 9.20 10.41 -10.37
C MET A 19 8.57 9.65 -11.55
N ASN A 20 8.79 10.11 -12.79
CA ASN A 20 8.23 9.47 -13.97
C ASN A 20 8.75 8.04 -14.16
N ASP A 21 10.02 7.80 -13.89
CA ASP A 21 10.61 6.47 -13.99
C ASP A 21 10.02 5.52 -12.95
N ILE A 22 9.84 5.98 -11.71
CA ILE A 22 9.26 5.18 -10.64
C ILE A 22 7.81 4.82 -10.96
N VAL A 23 7.01 5.77 -11.43
CA VAL A 23 5.61 5.52 -11.82
C VAL A 23 5.54 4.51 -12.96
N ALA A 24 6.38 4.67 -13.99
CA ALA A 24 6.40 3.76 -15.14
C ALA A 24 6.79 2.34 -14.72
N GLU A 25 7.83 2.19 -13.94
CA GLU A 25 8.28 0.89 -13.46
C GLU A 25 7.28 0.25 -12.49
N ALA A 26 6.67 1.03 -11.62
CA ALA A 26 5.63 0.53 -10.72
C ALA A 26 4.45 -0.04 -11.50
N ARG A 27 3.99 0.66 -12.55
CA ARG A 27 2.90 0.16 -13.40
C ARG A 27 3.27 -1.14 -14.10
N ILE A 28 4.47 -1.25 -14.62
CA ILE A 28 4.96 -2.48 -15.26
C ILE A 28 4.95 -3.63 -14.24
N PHE A 29 5.43 -3.38 -13.03
CA PHE A 29 5.44 -4.39 -11.97
C PHE A 29 4.02 -4.82 -11.60
N LEU A 30 3.13 -3.86 -11.37
CA LEU A 30 1.73 -4.12 -11.02
C LEU A 30 1.03 -4.95 -12.11
N ASP A 31 1.25 -4.61 -13.39
CA ASP A 31 0.67 -5.32 -14.52
C ASP A 31 1.18 -6.77 -14.58
N ARG A 32 2.46 -6.99 -14.36
CA ARG A 32 3.04 -8.34 -14.39
C ARG A 32 2.56 -9.20 -13.23
N VAL A 33 2.48 -8.64 -12.04
CA VAL A 33 1.99 -9.37 -10.86
C VAL A 33 0.51 -9.68 -11.02
N GLU A 34 -0.29 -8.74 -11.52
CA GLU A 34 -1.71 -8.99 -11.81
C GLU A 34 -1.88 -10.09 -12.85
N ALA A 35 -1.10 -10.07 -13.92
CA ALA A 35 -1.16 -11.12 -14.94
C ALA A 35 -0.82 -12.51 -14.40
N HIS A 36 0.09 -12.58 -13.43
CA HIS A 36 0.50 -13.85 -12.84
C HIS A 36 -0.51 -14.38 -11.80
N TYR A 37 -0.99 -13.51 -10.90
CA TYR A 37 -1.86 -13.91 -9.80
C TYR A 37 -3.34 -13.71 -10.06
N GLY A 38 -3.72 -13.01 -11.14
CA GLY A 38 -5.11 -12.69 -11.46
C GLY A 38 -5.73 -11.59 -10.59
N VAL A 39 -4.94 -10.98 -9.70
CA VAL A 39 -5.39 -9.93 -8.80
C VAL A 39 -4.37 -8.80 -8.81
N ARG A 40 -4.85 -7.58 -8.99
CA ARG A 40 -3.96 -6.42 -9.00
C ARG A 40 -3.44 -6.12 -7.59
N PRO A 41 -2.11 -5.96 -7.41
CA PRO A 41 -1.54 -5.62 -6.12
C PRO A 41 -2.02 -4.27 -5.61
N ILE A 42 -1.96 -4.10 -4.28
CA ILE A 42 -2.06 -2.79 -3.65
C ILE A 42 -0.66 -2.21 -3.45
N ILE A 43 -0.56 -0.90 -3.28
CA ILE A 43 0.71 -0.22 -3.05
C ILE A 43 0.80 0.21 -1.59
N TYR A 44 1.76 -0.35 -0.84
CA TYR A 44 2.13 0.18 0.46
C TYR A 44 3.12 1.31 0.28
N THR A 45 2.89 2.45 0.91
CA THR A 45 3.81 3.58 0.85
C THR A 45 3.73 4.46 2.09
N THR A 46 4.74 5.30 2.24
CA THR A 46 4.80 6.36 3.25
C THR A 46 4.46 7.70 2.60
N ARG A 47 4.15 8.70 3.43
CA ARG A 47 3.85 10.04 2.93
C ARG A 47 5.05 10.65 2.19
N GLU A 48 6.24 10.47 2.72
CA GLU A 48 7.45 11.03 2.13
C GLU A 48 7.71 10.46 0.74
N PHE A 49 7.61 9.14 0.58
CA PHE A 49 7.81 8.50 -0.72
C PHE A 49 6.69 8.87 -1.69
N HIS A 50 5.43 8.88 -1.21
CA HIS A 50 4.28 9.28 -2.03
C HIS A 50 4.45 10.69 -2.59
N ASP A 51 4.76 11.66 -1.72
CA ASP A 51 4.88 13.05 -2.15
C ASP A 51 6.06 13.26 -3.10
N ALA A 52 7.14 12.49 -2.93
CA ALA A 52 8.30 12.57 -3.81
C ALA A 52 8.09 11.88 -5.16
N HIS A 53 7.35 10.75 -5.20
CA HIS A 53 7.38 9.87 -6.37
C HIS A 53 6.02 9.38 -6.88
N LEU A 54 4.97 9.38 -6.07
CA LEU A 54 3.70 8.73 -6.40
C LEU A 54 2.51 9.67 -6.51
N ALA A 55 2.69 10.97 -6.35
CA ALA A 55 1.58 11.93 -6.29
C ALA A 55 0.70 11.91 -7.54
N GLU A 56 1.29 11.63 -8.71
CA GLU A 56 0.58 11.60 -9.99
C GLU A 56 0.09 10.20 -10.40
N LEU A 57 0.41 9.17 -9.61
CA LEU A 57 -0.05 7.82 -9.88
C LEU A 57 -1.53 7.69 -9.50
N THR A 58 -2.39 7.47 -10.50
CA THR A 58 -3.85 7.35 -10.33
C THR A 58 -4.34 5.96 -10.70
N GLY A 59 -5.53 5.60 -10.22
CA GLY A 59 -6.18 4.35 -10.55
C GLY A 59 -5.70 3.14 -9.75
N GLU A 60 -4.82 3.31 -8.81
CA GLU A 60 -4.29 2.23 -7.97
C GLU A 60 -4.90 2.27 -6.58
N ARG A 61 -4.83 1.15 -5.86
CA ARG A 61 -5.29 1.04 -4.48
C ARG A 61 -4.08 1.10 -3.54
N PHE A 62 -4.23 1.82 -2.43
CA PHE A 62 -3.12 2.11 -1.52
C PHE A 62 -3.34 1.55 -0.12
N TRP A 63 -2.25 1.10 0.46
CA TRP A 63 -2.08 0.84 1.88
C TRP A 63 -1.14 1.93 2.41
N LEU A 64 -1.68 2.88 3.14
CA LEU A 64 -0.96 4.10 3.51
C LEU A 64 -0.50 4.08 4.97
N ARG A 65 0.75 4.44 5.18
CA ARG A 65 1.28 4.70 6.51
C ARG A 65 0.99 6.14 6.90
N SER A 66 0.27 6.31 8.02
CA SER A 66 0.04 7.61 8.65
C SER A 66 -0.17 7.38 10.15
N ILE A 67 0.87 7.60 10.94
CA ILE A 67 0.85 7.25 12.37
C ILE A 67 -0.05 8.21 13.13
N ALA A 68 -0.98 7.65 13.92
CA ALA A 68 -1.90 8.30 14.83
C ALA A 68 -3.00 9.18 14.22
N THR A 69 -2.90 9.59 12.97
CA THR A 69 -3.94 10.39 12.30
C THR A 69 -4.34 9.76 10.97
N PRO A 70 -5.61 9.90 10.55
CA PRO A 70 -6.04 9.39 9.23
C PRO A 70 -5.20 9.99 8.11
N PRO A 71 -4.92 9.23 7.04
CA PRO A 71 -4.15 9.74 5.92
C PRO A 71 -4.84 10.94 5.27
N SER A 72 -4.13 12.06 5.17
CA SER A 72 -4.61 13.25 4.48
C SER A 72 -4.26 13.24 2.99
N TYR A 73 -3.31 12.40 2.59
CA TYR A 73 -2.94 12.19 1.20
C TYR A 73 -3.74 11.02 0.62
N ARG A 74 -4.12 11.09 -0.65
CA ARG A 74 -4.93 10.09 -1.34
C ARG A 74 -6.22 9.70 -0.62
N ARG A 75 -7.02 10.70 -0.27
CA ARG A 75 -8.23 10.52 0.56
C ARG A 75 -9.20 9.47 0.05
N SER A 76 -9.31 9.27 -1.27
CA SER A 76 -10.28 8.35 -1.87
C SER A 76 -9.68 7.00 -2.30
N ASP A 77 -8.36 6.89 -2.38
CA ASP A 77 -7.70 5.75 -3.02
C ASP A 77 -7.13 4.73 -2.04
N TRP A 78 -7.08 5.04 -0.74
CA TRP A 78 -6.54 4.09 0.21
C TRP A 78 -7.59 3.06 0.67
N VAL A 79 -7.14 1.83 0.84
CA VAL A 79 -7.97 0.72 1.35
C VAL A 79 -7.53 0.25 2.73
N ILE A 80 -6.26 0.40 3.06
CA ILE A 80 -5.70 0.06 4.37
C ILE A 80 -4.90 1.25 4.89
N TRP A 81 -5.05 1.52 6.17
CA TRP A 81 -4.32 2.56 6.90
C TRP A 81 -3.49 1.93 8.01
N GLN A 82 -2.17 2.00 7.89
CA GLN A 82 -1.26 1.65 8.98
C GLN A 82 -1.18 2.83 9.94
N HIS A 83 -1.82 2.68 11.10
CA HIS A 83 -1.98 3.80 12.04
C HIS A 83 -1.07 3.72 13.26
N HIS A 84 -0.35 2.63 13.43
CA HIS A 84 0.55 2.44 14.55
C HIS A 84 1.65 1.45 14.19
N ASN A 85 2.89 1.71 14.64
CA ASN A 85 4.05 0.86 14.39
C ASN A 85 4.69 0.30 15.68
N GLY A 86 4.10 0.52 16.81
CA GLY A 86 4.57 0.04 18.13
C GLY A 86 3.43 -0.47 19.00
N GLY A 87 2.41 -1.05 18.38
CA GLY A 87 1.27 -1.61 19.08
C GLY A 87 1.60 -2.91 19.80
N HIS A 88 0.71 -3.32 20.67
CA HIS A 88 0.83 -4.60 21.41
C HIS A 88 -0.43 -5.42 21.24
N ARG A 89 -0.26 -6.72 21.05
CA ARG A 89 -1.37 -7.67 20.94
C ARG A 89 -1.08 -8.93 21.72
N ARG A 90 -2.14 -9.50 22.31
CA ARG A 90 -2.05 -10.75 23.06
C ARG A 90 -1.52 -11.87 22.15
N GLY A 91 -0.58 -12.65 22.66
CA GLY A 91 0.00 -13.77 21.92
C GLY A 91 1.16 -13.40 21.01
N VAL A 92 1.51 -12.13 20.92
CA VAL A 92 2.66 -11.66 20.14
C VAL A 92 3.68 -11.03 21.07
N SER A 93 4.93 -11.47 20.94
CA SER A 93 6.06 -10.93 21.68
C SER A 93 6.63 -9.73 20.92
N GLY A 94 6.70 -8.58 21.58
CA GLY A 94 7.23 -7.36 21.00
C GLY A 94 6.18 -6.50 20.27
N PRO A 95 6.61 -5.34 19.74
CA PRO A 95 5.71 -4.42 19.07
C PRO A 95 5.24 -4.95 17.70
N VAL A 96 4.04 -4.56 17.31
CA VAL A 96 3.42 -4.94 16.04
C VAL A 96 2.82 -3.71 15.35
N ASP A 97 2.74 -3.78 14.03
CA ASP A 97 2.01 -2.80 13.24
C ASP A 97 0.51 -3.01 13.39
N LEU A 98 -0.24 -1.92 13.49
CA LEU A 98 -1.69 -1.93 13.55
C LEU A 98 -2.26 -1.23 12.34
N ASN A 99 -3.24 -1.87 11.70
CA ASN A 99 -3.86 -1.39 10.48
C ASN A 99 -5.38 -1.36 10.62
N ALA A 100 -6.00 -0.42 9.90
CA ALA A 100 -7.45 -0.33 9.73
C ALA A 100 -7.81 -0.49 8.27
N PHE A 101 -8.81 -1.31 7.99
CA PHE A 101 -9.35 -1.49 6.65
C PHE A 101 -10.50 -0.51 6.43
N ARG A 102 -10.56 0.08 5.23
CA ARG A 102 -11.69 0.96 4.84
C ARG A 102 -12.83 0.09 4.34
N GLY A 103 -13.84 -0.13 5.17
CA GLY A 103 -15.01 -0.92 4.84
C GLY A 103 -15.49 -1.75 6.01
N ASP A 104 -16.58 -2.47 5.80
CA ASP A 104 -17.14 -3.39 6.78
C ASP A 104 -16.56 -4.81 6.66
N ALA A 105 -17.06 -5.73 7.47
CA ALA A 105 -16.59 -7.11 7.46
C ALA A 105 -16.83 -7.81 6.12
N ALA A 106 -17.95 -7.52 5.45
CA ALA A 106 -18.24 -8.11 4.14
C ALA A 106 -17.29 -7.59 3.07
N ALA A 107 -16.99 -6.29 3.09
CA ALA A 107 -16.02 -5.69 2.18
C ALA A 107 -14.61 -6.24 2.42
N LEU A 108 -14.22 -6.45 3.68
CA LEU A 108 -12.95 -7.07 4.02
C LEU A 108 -12.86 -8.51 3.53
N ALA A 109 -13.91 -9.29 3.70
CA ALA A 109 -13.94 -10.68 3.21
C ALA A 109 -13.79 -10.73 1.69
N HIS A 110 -14.46 -9.87 0.95
CA HIS A 110 -14.35 -9.76 -0.50
C HIS A 110 -12.93 -9.32 -0.92
N PHE A 111 -12.34 -8.36 -0.22
CA PHE A 111 -10.97 -7.92 -0.46
C PHE A 111 -9.95 -9.02 -0.19
N ALA A 112 -10.17 -9.81 0.87
CA ALA A 112 -9.26 -10.89 1.27
C ALA A 112 -9.28 -12.07 0.30
N THR A 113 -10.41 -12.32 -0.35
CA THR A 113 -10.60 -13.41 -1.32
C THR A 113 -11.22 -12.88 -2.60
N PRO A 114 -10.52 -11.98 -3.34
CA PRO A 114 -11.07 -11.42 -4.56
C PRO A 114 -11.25 -12.51 -5.62
N GLU A 115 -12.29 -12.35 -6.44
CA GLU A 115 -12.48 -13.23 -7.59
C GLU A 115 -11.35 -13.00 -8.58
N VAL A 116 -10.72 -14.09 -8.99
CA VAL A 116 -9.70 -14.05 -10.04
C VAL A 116 -10.41 -13.83 -11.37
N ALA A 117 -10.00 -12.81 -12.11
CA ALA A 117 -10.53 -12.55 -13.45
C ALA A 117 -10.23 -13.75 -14.35
N SER A 118 -11.28 -14.37 -14.85
CA SER A 118 -11.20 -15.51 -15.77
C SER A 118 -10.96 -15.04 -17.21
#